data_253ae8a8714646ef6f5950a6d2c4f605
#
_entry.id   253ae8a8714646ef6f5950a6d2c4f605
#
_cell.length_a   1.000
_cell.length_b   1.000
_cell.length_c   1.000
_cell.angle_alpha   90.00
_cell.angle_beta   90.00
_cell.angle_gamma   90.00
#
_symmetry.space_group_name_H-M   'P 1'
#
loop_
_entity.id
_entity.type
_entity.pdbx_description
1 polymer ?
#
loop_
_entity_poly.entity_id
_entity_poly.type
_entity_poly.pdbx_seq_one_letter_code
_entity_poly.pdbx_strand_id
1 'polypeptide(L)'
;MSKTDELLVDIARLVESGRSNQMSLTVVTGGAVITGRLAPEAVWRQRVSEVLADSDHLAEFSAVFSAGAAEKDGPPTHLHFHLARILQGAVGIPETGGMYRVSIADISAWTMGDVSYSDH
;
A
#
# COMPACT_ATOMS: atom_id res chain seq x y z
N MET A 1 -13.54 -12.78 16.11
CA MET A 1 -12.21 -12.17 16.02
C MET A 1 -11.52 -12.63 14.75
N SER A 2 -11.18 -11.71 13.89
CA SER A 2 -10.54 -12.09 12.65
C SER A 2 -9.07 -12.35 12.85
N LYS A 3 -8.58 -13.34 12.15
CA LYS A 3 -7.20 -13.74 12.24
C LYS A 3 -6.45 -13.16 11.05
N THR A 4 -5.31 -12.56 11.33
CA THR A 4 -4.48 -12.01 10.26
C THR A 4 -3.95 -13.14 9.38
N ASP A 5 -4.01 -12.95 8.08
CA ASP A 5 -3.52 -13.95 7.12
C ASP A 5 -1.99 -14.00 7.18
N GLU A 6 -1.48 -15.14 7.57
CA GLU A 6 -0.04 -15.32 7.72
C GLU A 6 0.73 -15.20 6.42
N LEU A 7 0.10 -15.61 5.31
CA LEU A 7 0.74 -15.45 4.00
C LEU A 7 0.93 -13.98 3.65
N LEU A 8 -0.06 -13.16 3.98
CA LEU A 8 0.07 -11.72 3.74
C LEU A 8 1.19 -11.12 4.60
N VAL A 9 1.30 -11.58 5.83
CA VAL A 9 2.38 -11.12 6.69
C VAL A 9 3.74 -11.52 6.11
N ASP A 10 3.85 -12.73 5.60
CA ASP A 10 5.09 -13.19 4.99
C ASP A 10 5.43 -12.39 3.73
N ILE A 11 4.42 -12.09 2.91
CA ILE A 11 4.61 -11.25 1.74
C ILE A 11 5.09 -9.86 2.16
N ALA A 12 4.46 -9.30 3.20
CA ALA A 12 4.85 -7.99 3.69
C ALA A 12 6.29 -7.99 4.20
N ARG A 13 6.70 -9.04 4.90
CA ARG A 13 8.08 -9.14 5.36
C ARG A 13 9.07 -9.18 4.21
N LEU A 14 8.72 -9.91 3.17
CA LEU A 14 9.60 -10.00 2.00
C LEU A 14 9.73 -8.65 1.31
N VAL A 15 8.62 -7.91 1.21
CA VAL A 15 8.64 -6.57 0.65
C VAL A 15 9.48 -5.63 1.52
N GLU A 16 9.30 -5.71 2.85
CA GLU A 16 10.06 -4.85 3.76
C GLU A 16 11.55 -5.12 3.71
N SER A 17 11.94 -6.35 3.33
CA SER A 17 13.36 -6.67 3.20
C SER A 17 13.99 -6.05 1.95
N GLY A 18 13.20 -5.45 1.09
CA GLY A 18 13.69 -4.84 -0.14
C GLY A 18 13.95 -5.81 -1.28
N ARG A 19 13.58 -7.08 -1.09
CA ARG A 19 13.87 -8.09 -2.09
C ARG A 19 12.84 -8.19 -3.20
N SER A 20 11.65 -7.64 -2.97
CA SER A 20 10.59 -7.78 -3.94
C SER A 20 9.76 -6.51 -4.04
N ASN A 21 10.33 -5.52 -4.68
CA ASN A 21 9.65 -4.23 -4.85
C ASN A 21 8.88 -4.15 -6.16
N GLN A 22 8.75 -5.28 -6.85
CA GLN A 22 8.03 -5.34 -8.13
C GLN A 22 6.70 -6.06 -8.00
N MET A 23 6.39 -6.57 -6.82
CA MET A 23 5.20 -7.38 -6.64
C MET A 23 3.94 -6.53 -6.67
N SER A 24 2.97 -6.97 -7.45
CA SER A 24 1.64 -6.37 -7.46
C SER A 24 0.67 -7.27 -6.73
N LEU A 25 -0.31 -6.65 -6.08
CA LEU A 25 -1.29 -7.37 -5.29
C LEU A 25 -2.64 -6.70 -5.43
N THR A 26 -3.68 -7.51 -5.38
CA THR A 26 -5.06 -7.01 -5.35
C THR A 26 -5.68 -7.51 -4.06
N VAL A 27 -6.24 -6.59 -3.28
CA VAL A 27 -6.85 -6.94 -2.00
C VAL A 27 -8.28 -6.41 -1.93
N VAL A 28 -9.09 -7.11 -1.14
CA VAL A 28 -10.47 -6.68 -0.83
C VAL A 28 -10.50 -6.33 0.65
N THR A 29 -10.94 -5.11 0.94
CA THR A 29 -11.02 -4.65 2.31
C THR A 29 -12.23 -3.72 2.44
N GLY A 30 -13.11 -4.01 3.40
CA GLY A 30 -14.28 -3.19 3.64
C GLY A 30 -15.18 -3.03 2.42
N GLY A 31 -15.23 -4.04 1.53
CA GLY A 31 -16.04 -3.96 0.33
C GLY A 31 -15.38 -3.25 -0.84
N ALA A 32 -14.20 -2.71 -0.64
CA ALA A 32 -13.46 -2.06 -1.72
C ALA A 32 -12.39 -2.99 -2.27
N VAL A 33 -12.07 -2.83 -3.54
CA VAL A 33 -10.98 -3.57 -4.19
C VAL A 33 -9.85 -2.60 -4.47
N ILE A 34 -8.68 -2.91 -3.92
CA ILE A 34 -7.48 -2.08 -4.10
C ILE A 34 -6.44 -2.91 -4.85
N THR A 35 -5.93 -2.36 -5.93
CA THR A 35 -4.91 -3.04 -6.72
C THR A 35 -3.72 -2.11 -6.91
N GLY A 36 -2.51 -2.63 -6.84
CA GLY A 36 -1.32 -1.83 -7.02
C GLY A 36 -0.05 -2.58 -6.67
N ARG A 37 1.05 -1.86 -6.64
CA ARG A 37 2.35 -2.43 -6.31
C ARG A 37 2.67 -2.24 -4.85
N LEU A 38 3.26 -3.26 -4.26
CA LEU A 38 3.69 -3.19 -2.87
C LEU A 38 5.03 -2.46 -2.77
N ALA A 39 5.20 -1.72 -1.68
CA ALA A 39 6.44 -1.02 -1.38
C ALA A 39 6.76 -1.16 0.10
N PRO A 40 8.05 -1.15 0.47
CA PRO A 40 8.43 -1.10 1.89
C PRO A 40 7.88 0.16 2.54
N GLU A 41 7.53 0.05 3.82
CA GLU A 41 6.97 1.18 4.55
C GLU A 41 7.88 2.40 4.50
N ALA A 42 9.18 2.23 4.67
CA ALA A 42 10.11 3.34 4.66
C ALA A 42 10.13 4.06 3.31
N VAL A 43 10.10 3.29 2.22
CA VAL A 43 10.08 3.87 0.87
C VAL A 43 8.76 4.61 0.64
N TRP A 44 7.65 4.00 1.06
CA TRP A 44 6.33 4.61 0.91
C TRP A 44 6.24 5.93 1.67
N ARG A 45 6.71 5.94 2.93
CA ARG A 45 6.72 7.17 3.75
C ARG A 45 7.57 8.26 3.13
N GLN A 46 8.73 7.87 2.61
CA GLN A 46 9.63 8.82 1.95
C GLN A 46 8.95 9.47 0.75
N ARG A 47 8.29 8.68 -0.07
CA ARG A 47 7.63 9.21 -1.27
C ARG A 47 6.45 10.12 -0.93
N VAL A 48 5.66 9.75 0.06
CA VAL A 48 4.56 10.61 0.51
C VAL A 48 5.13 11.91 1.06
N SER A 49 6.20 11.82 1.85
CA SER A 49 6.85 13.00 2.41
C SER A 49 7.33 13.95 1.32
N GLU A 50 7.92 13.40 0.27
CA GLU A 50 8.42 14.20 -0.85
C GLU A 50 7.30 14.93 -1.58
N VAL A 51 6.20 14.23 -1.82
CA VAL A 51 5.05 14.84 -2.47
C VAL A 51 4.48 15.97 -1.64
N LEU A 52 4.37 15.76 -0.33
CA LEU A 52 3.83 16.78 0.57
C LEU A 52 4.77 17.97 0.70
N ALA A 53 6.07 17.73 0.69
CA ALA A 53 7.06 18.80 0.81
C ALA A 53 7.01 19.78 -0.35
N ASP A 54 6.57 19.30 -1.52
CA ASP A 54 6.45 20.16 -2.70
C ASP A 54 5.21 21.06 -2.67
N SER A 55 4.32 20.85 -1.70
CA SER A 55 3.09 21.61 -1.59
C SER A 55 3.24 22.70 -0.53
N ASP A 56 2.96 23.95 -0.88
CA ASP A 56 3.07 25.07 0.07
C ASP A 56 2.14 24.90 1.26
N HIS A 57 1.01 24.22 1.07
CA HIS A 57 0.02 24.08 2.13
C HIS A 57 0.20 22.81 2.94
N LEU A 58 0.90 21.83 2.41
CA LEU A 58 0.97 20.52 3.03
C LEU A 58 2.37 20.14 3.51
N ALA A 59 3.34 21.05 3.35
CA ALA A 59 4.72 20.76 3.69
C ALA A 59 4.91 20.36 5.15
N GLU A 60 4.09 20.91 6.04
CA GLU A 60 4.17 20.57 7.46
C GLU A 60 3.87 19.10 7.71
N PHE A 61 3.01 18.52 6.89
CA PHE A 61 2.63 17.11 7.05
C PHE A 61 3.74 16.16 6.62
N SER A 62 4.69 16.63 5.82
CA SER A 62 5.76 15.74 5.34
C SER A 62 6.56 15.15 6.51
N ALA A 63 6.74 15.90 7.58
CA ALA A 63 7.48 15.43 8.74
C ALA A 63 6.78 14.26 9.45
N VAL A 64 5.46 14.20 9.38
CA VAL A 64 4.71 13.10 9.99
C VAL A 64 5.12 11.77 9.34
N PHE A 65 5.31 11.79 8.03
CA PHE A 65 5.65 10.57 7.31
C PHE A 65 7.13 10.21 7.45
N SER A 66 8.00 11.20 7.44
CA SER A 66 9.43 10.92 7.56
C SER A 66 9.84 10.55 8.98
N ALA A 67 9.17 11.11 9.98
CA ALA A 67 9.55 10.89 11.38
C ALA A 67 9.29 9.47 11.87
N GLY A 68 8.40 8.75 11.22
CA GLY A 68 8.05 7.40 11.64
C GLY A 68 8.85 6.30 10.96
N ALA A 69 9.96 6.65 10.32
CA ALA A 69 10.73 5.68 9.54
C ALA A 69 11.58 4.74 10.38
N ALA A 70 11.57 4.88 11.69
CA ALA A 70 12.37 4.00 12.55
C ALA A 70 11.88 2.56 12.46
N GLU A 71 12.81 1.63 12.55
CA GLU A 71 12.48 0.21 12.52
C GLU A 71 11.55 -0.12 13.68
N LYS A 72 10.54 -0.89 13.37
CA LYS A 72 9.62 -1.38 14.38
C LYS A 72 9.88 -2.86 14.61
N ASP A 73 9.88 -3.24 15.86
CA ASP A 73 9.98 -4.65 16.21
C ASP A 73 8.64 -5.33 15.90
N GLY A 74 8.73 -6.60 15.56
CA GLY A 74 7.55 -7.40 15.33
C GLY A 74 7.16 -7.49 13.86
N PRO A 75 6.12 -8.26 13.57
CA PRO A 75 5.68 -8.46 12.17
C PRO A 75 5.03 -7.21 11.60
N PRO A 76 5.06 -7.06 10.29
CA PRO A 76 4.35 -5.95 9.63
C PRO A 76 2.85 -6.06 9.91
N THR A 77 2.23 -4.90 10.09
CA THR A 77 0.78 -4.83 10.33
C THR A 77 0.03 -4.21 9.16
N HIS A 78 0.75 -3.59 8.25
CA HIS A 78 0.15 -2.88 7.12
C HIS A 78 0.87 -3.23 5.83
N LEU A 79 0.12 -3.18 4.74
CA LEU A 79 0.68 -3.20 3.40
C LEU A 79 0.69 -1.78 2.87
N HIS A 80 1.73 -1.44 2.12
CA HIS A 80 1.87 -0.11 1.54
C HIS A 80 1.89 -0.26 0.03
N PHE A 81 0.99 0.44 -0.63
CA PHE A 81 0.81 0.35 -2.08
C PHE A 81 1.19 1.66 -2.73
N HIS A 82 1.83 1.57 -3.88
CA HIS A 82 2.02 2.73 -4.75
C HIS A 82 1.51 2.38 -6.15
N LEU A 83 1.24 3.40 -6.93
CA LEU A 83 0.60 3.24 -8.23
C LEU A 83 -0.68 2.41 -8.10
N ALA A 84 -1.40 2.65 -7.01
CA ALA A 84 -2.54 1.84 -6.64
C ALA A 84 -3.85 2.55 -6.96
N ARG A 85 -4.90 1.76 -7.16
CA ARG A 85 -6.23 2.28 -7.43
C ARG A 85 -7.24 1.51 -6.62
N ILE A 86 -8.26 2.23 -6.19
CA ILE A 86 -9.46 1.60 -5.66
C ILE A 86 -10.38 1.40 -6.86
N LEU A 87 -10.75 0.18 -7.12
CA LEU A 87 -11.62 -0.15 -8.24
C LEU A 87 -13.06 0.00 -7.82
N GLN A 88 -13.81 0.76 -8.60
CA GLN A 88 -15.22 0.99 -8.34
C GLN A 88 -15.97 0.90 -9.65
N GLY A 89 -16.62 -0.23 -9.87
CA GLY A 89 -17.22 -0.51 -11.16
C GLY A 89 -16.15 -0.57 -12.23
N ALA A 90 -16.31 0.21 -13.29
CA ALA A 90 -15.36 0.28 -14.38
C ALA A 90 -14.31 1.38 -14.20
N VAL A 91 -14.28 2.02 -13.03
CA VAL A 91 -13.42 3.16 -12.79
C VAL A 91 -12.39 2.85 -11.73
N GLY A 92 -11.13 3.24 -11.96
CA GLY A 92 -10.08 3.19 -10.96
C GLY A 92 -9.83 4.58 -10.39
N ILE A 93 -9.74 4.67 -9.07
CA ILE A 93 -9.57 5.96 -8.38
C ILE A 93 -8.28 5.90 -7.57
N PRO A 94 -7.35 6.81 -7.77
CA PRO A 94 -7.25 7.76 -8.88
C PRO A 94 -6.80 7.06 -10.17
N GLU A 95 -7.12 7.62 -11.30
CA GLU A 95 -6.76 7.04 -12.60
C GLU A 95 -5.26 6.86 -12.77
N THR A 96 -4.50 7.82 -12.25
CA THR A 96 -3.04 7.81 -12.40
C THR A 96 -2.33 6.98 -11.35
N GLY A 97 -3.11 6.40 -10.43
CA GLY A 97 -2.51 5.65 -9.34
C GLY A 97 -2.25 6.52 -8.12
N GLY A 98 -2.37 5.92 -6.96
CA GLY A 98 -2.17 6.61 -5.69
C GLY A 98 -1.35 5.78 -4.73
N MET A 99 -1.20 6.30 -3.54
CA MET A 99 -0.43 5.65 -2.48
C MET A 99 -1.37 5.35 -1.32
N TYR A 100 -1.51 4.07 -0.99
CA TYR A 100 -2.43 3.64 0.06
C TYR A 100 -1.72 2.81 1.11
N ARG A 101 -2.19 2.94 2.33
CA ARG A 101 -1.73 2.14 3.45
C ARG A 101 -2.91 1.34 3.95
N VAL A 102 -2.79 0.01 3.95
CA VAL A 102 -3.90 -0.88 4.23
C VAL A 102 -3.56 -1.79 5.40
N SER A 103 -4.44 -1.87 6.38
CA SER A 103 -4.25 -2.79 7.52
C SER A 103 -4.42 -4.23 7.04
N ILE A 104 -3.42 -5.06 7.30
CA ILE A 104 -3.47 -6.47 6.91
C ILE A 104 -4.65 -7.16 7.59
N ALA A 105 -4.94 -6.79 8.83
CA ALA A 105 -6.04 -7.40 9.58
C ALA A 105 -7.41 -7.15 8.96
N ASP A 106 -7.54 -6.11 8.14
CA ASP A 106 -8.81 -5.76 7.52
C ASP A 106 -8.99 -6.33 6.13
N ILE A 107 -8.00 -7.06 5.62
CA ILE A 107 -8.09 -7.64 4.29
C ILE A 107 -8.87 -8.94 4.39
N SER A 108 -9.96 -9.02 3.64
CA SER A 108 -10.83 -10.19 3.65
C SER A 108 -10.52 -11.19 2.53
N ALA A 109 -9.89 -10.72 1.45
CA ALA A 109 -9.51 -11.57 0.34
C ALA A 109 -8.38 -10.89 -0.43
N TRP A 110 -7.59 -11.67 -1.15
CA TRP A 110 -6.50 -11.10 -1.93
C TRP A 110 -6.04 -12.09 -2.99
N THR A 111 -5.38 -11.54 -4.00
CA THR A 111 -4.75 -12.35 -5.03
C THR A 111 -3.51 -11.62 -5.54
N MET A 112 -2.59 -12.38 -6.10
CA MET A 112 -1.41 -11.81 -6.71
C MET A 112 -1.77 -11.16 -8.04
N GLY A 113 -1.06 -10.10 -8.37
CA GLY A 113 -1.22 -9.44 -9.64
C GLY A 113 -2.00 -8.16 -9.54
N ASP A 114 -2.06 -7.49 -10.66
CA ASP A 114 -2.69 -6.20 -10.81
C ASP A 114 -3.90 -6.35 -11.71
N VAL A 115 -5.02 -5.78 -11.30
CA VAL A 115 -6.23 -5.80 -12.09
C VAL A 115 -6.29 -4.53 -12.94
N SER A 116 -6.49 -4.68 -14.23
CA SER A 116 -6.58 -3.53 -15.11
C SER A 116 -7.92 -3.55 -15.82
N TYR A 117 -8.33 -2.38 -16.29
CA TYR A 117 -9.58 -2.25 -16.99
C TYR A 117 -9.50 -2.62 -18.43
N SER A 118 -8.30 -2.71 -18.97
CA SER A 118 -8.24 -2.88 -20.40
C SER A 118 -8.76 -4.22 -20.84
N ASP A 119 -9.04 -5.00 -20.15
CA ASP A 119 -9.61 -6.16 -20.51
C ASP A 119 -9.78 -6.53 -21.83
N HIS A 120 -9.66 -6.87 -22.16
CA HIS A 120 -9.79 -7.05 -23.11
C HIS A 120 -10.03 -7.60 -23.45
#